data_cf44868ba265723e2272b4ff632ce09c
#
_entry.id   cf44868ba265723e2272b4ff632ce09c
#
_cell.length_a   1.000
_cell.length_b   1.000
_cell.length_c   1.000
_cell.angle_alpha   90.00
_cell.angle_beta   90.00
_cell.angle_gamma   90.00
#
_symmetry.space_group_name_H-M   'P 1'
#
loop_
_entity.id
_entity.type
_entity.pdbx_description
1 polymer ?
#
loop_
_entity_poly.entity_id
_entity_poly.type
_entity_poly.pdbx_seq_one_letter_code
_entity_poly.pdbx_strand_id
1 'polypeptide(L)'
;KSPKQKHLTEAQKKEAVDAAIENMGLKPYEDRYPGELSGGQRQRVSLARAIVGKPSILLMDEPLSALDAELKISMRRVIQDVHRMTGATIIYVTHDQSEALAMADRILIMKNGKIEQVGTPEEIYLHPQTEFAASFVSKCNFVRGQWNDSYFKVMDQSLIYDGPEVAQAFKNHGLFPVRPEQFHIVKEGKGIPATVTNRQYSGREIHYSLKCGEDTFTVYAGSREQYEPGEQVKLVYQAS
;
A
#
# COMPACT_ATOMS: atom_id res chain seq x y z
N LYS A 1 -28.92 -15.76 4.69
CA LYS A 1 -29.19 -16.29 6.06
C LYS A 1 -28.24 -17.46 6.28
N SER A 2 -27.28 -17.31 7.18
CA SER A 2 -26.36 -18.41 7.56
C SER A 2 -27.18 -19.53 8.24
N PRO A 3 -26.88 -20.82 8.00
CA PRO A 3 -27.55 -21.94 8.68
C PRO A 3 -27.50 -21.85 10.21
N LYS A 4 -26.46 -21.22 10.77
CA LYS A 4 -26.30 -21.02 12.24
C LYS A 4 -27.30 -20.02 12.84
N GLN A 5 -27.96 -19.17 12.07
CA GLN A 5 -28.91 -18.14 12.56
C GLN A 5 -30.35 -18.65 12.71
N LYS A 6 -30.66 -19.85 12.23
CA LYS A 6 -32.05 -20.38 12.26
C LYS A 6 -32.57 -20.73 13.66
N HIS A 7 -31.75 -20.72 14.72
CA HIS A 7 -32.11 -21.19 16.05
C HIS A 7 -31.95 -20.16 17.18
N LEU A 8 -31.68 -18.86 16.84
CA LEU A 8 -31.61 -17.83 17.88
C LEU A 8 -33.00 -17.40 18.32
N THR A 9 -33.19 -17.29 19.64
CA THR A 9 -34.39 -16.68 20.24
C THR A 9 -34.41 -15.15 19.91
N GLU A 10 -35.56 -14.50 20.01
CA GLU A 10 -35.64 -13.05 19.80
C GLU A 10 -34.79 -12.27 20.81
N ALA A 11 -34.64 -12.75 22.04
CA ALA A 11 -33.74 -12.16 23.01
C ALA A 11 -32.28 -12.22 22.57
N GLN A 12 -31.82 -13.38 22.08
CA GLN A 12 -30.45 -13.55 21.57
C GLN A 12 -30.17 -12.72 20.31
N LYS A 13 -31.17 -12.55 19.44
CA LYS A 13 -31.05 -11.69 18.27
C LYS A 13 -30.89 -10.23 18.70
N LYS A 14 -31.69 -9.78 19.66
CA LYS A 14 -31.62 -8.44 20.20
C LYS A 14 -30.26 -8.17 20.83
N GLU A 15 -29.76 -9.06 21.67
CA GLU A 15 -28.45 -8.96 22.30
C GLU A 15 -27.32 -8.86 21.25
N ALA A 16 -27.37 -9.66 20.18
CA ALA A 16 -26.40 -9.62 19.11
C ALA A 16 -26.43 -8.28 18.33
N VAL A 17 -27.62 -7.72 18.12
CA VAL A 17 -27.78 -6.41 17.47
C VAL A 17 -27.27 -5.29 18.38
N ASP A 18 -27.66 -5.29 19.65
CA ASP A 18 -27.22 -4.29 20.64
C ASP A 18 -25.68 -4.29 20.76
N ALA A 19 -25.07 -5.48 20.85
CA ALA A 19 -23.61 -5.61 20.86
C ALA A 19 -22.94 -5.08 19.56
N ALA A 20 -23.53 -5.34 18.40
CA ALA A 20 -23.00 -4.82 17.14
C ALA A 20 -23.11 -3.28 17.06
N ILE A 21 -24.20 -2.70 17.53
CA ILE A 21 -24.41 -1.24 17.61
C ILE A 21 -23.37 -0.61 18.55
N GLU A 22 -23.13 -1.19 19.71
CA GLU A 22 -22.17 -0.69 20.69
C GLU A 22 -20.73 -0.79 20.17
N ASN A 23 -20.33 -1.95 19.64
CA ASN A 23 -19.00 -2.20 19.08
C ASN A 23 -18.66 -1.24 17.92
N MET A 24 -19.66 -0.81 17.15
CA MET A 24 -19.47 0.14 16.04
C MET A 24 -19.62 1.62 16.49
N GLY A 25 -19.86 1.90 17.77
CA GLY A 25 -20.09 3.25 18.26
C GLY A 25 -21.34 3.89 17.66
N LEU A 26 -22.37 3.11 17.36
CA LEU A 26 -23.60 3.56 16.70
C LEU A 26 -24.72 3.91 17.68
N LYS A 27 -24.56 3.64 18.96
CA LYS A 27 -25.60 3.88 19.99
C LYS A 27 -26.21 5.30 19.94
N PRO A 28 -25.45 6.39 19.74
CA PRO A 28 -26.03 7.74 19.63
C PRO A 28 -26.89 7.98 18.39
N TYR A 29 -26.91 7.04 17.45
CA TYR A 29 -27.54 7.17 16.14
C TYR A 29 -28.58 6.11 15.87
N GLU A 30 -28.94 5.27 16.85
CA GLU A 30 -29.79 4.09 16.65
C GLU A 30 -31.20 4.43 16.14
N ASP A 31 -31.71 5.61 16.50
CA ASP A 31 -33.04 6.11 16.10
C ASP A 31 -33.03 6.91 14.80
N ARG A 32 -31.86 7.10 14.17
CA ARG A 32 -31.75 7.88 12.93
C ARG A 32 -32.02 7.07 11.69
N TYR A 33 -32.67 7.69 10.72
CA TYR A 33 -32.83 7.12 9.39
C TYR A 33 -31.52 7.18 8.57
N PRO A 34 -31.31 6.28 7.59
CA PRO A 34 -30.08 6.24 6.79
C PRO A 34 -29.72 7.57 6.12
N GLY A 35 -30.70 8.39 5.74
CA GLY A 35 -30.51 9.70 5.14
C GLY A 35 -29.94 10.75 6.09
N GLU A 36 -30.07 10.53 7.39
CA GLU A 36 -29.61 11.45 8.46
C GLU A 36 -28.20 11.09 8.97
N LEU A 37 -27.62 10.03 8.44
CA LEU A 37 -26.30 9.53 8.81
C LEU A 37 -25.23 10.09 7.85
N SER A 38 -24.06 10.41 8.41
CA SER A 38 -22.87 10.70 7.59
C SER A 38 -22.41 9.49 6.79
N GLY A 39 -21.53 9.68 5.78
CA GLY A 39 -20.96 8.58 4.99
C GLY A 39 -20.29 7.50 5.85
N GLY A 40 -19.47 7.90 6.82
CA GLY A 40 -18.82 6.98 7.74
C GLY A 40 -19.78 6.29 8.71
N GLN A 41 -20.82 6.98 9.16
CA GLN A 41 -21.85 6.34 9.98
C GLN A 41 -22.62 5.28 9.20
N ARG A 42 -23.00 5.56 7.94
CA ARG A 42 -23.60 4.55 7.05
C ARG A 42 -22.68 3.34 6.83
N GLN A 43 -21.38 3.59 6.67
CA GLN A 43 -20.40 2.52 6.49
C GLN A 43 -20.30 1.64 7.75
N ARG A 44 -20.27 2.24 8.95
CA ARG A 44 -20.31 1.50 10.22
C ARG A 44 -21.59 0.67 10.37
N VAL A 45 -22.74 1.20 9.95
CA VAL A 45 -24.00 0.43 9.93
C VAL A 45 -23.92 -0.77 8.98
N SER A 46 -23.34 -0.59 7.79
CA SER A 46 -23.12 -1.71 6.85
C SER A 46 -22.22 -2.79 7.47
N LEU A 47 -21.15 -2.38 8.13
CA LEU A 47 -20.23 -3.29 8.81
C LEU A 47 -20.91 -4.02 9.98
N ALA A 48 -21.66 -3.28 10.85
CA ALA A 48 -22.44 -3.88 11.92
C ALA A 48 -23.41 -4.97 11.41
N ARG A 49 -24.11 -4.69 10.30
CA ARG A 49 -25.00 -5.67 9.64
C ARG A 49 -24.24 -6.90 9.14
N ALA A 50 -23.03 -6.73 8.65
CA ALA A 50 -22.22 -7.83 8.15
C ALA A 50 -21.75 -8.75 9.27
N ILE A 51 -21.39 -8.20 10.45
CA ILE A 51 -20.81 -8.95 11.55
C ILE A 51 -21.83 -9.50 12.57
N VAL A 52 -23.04 -8.93 12.63
CA VAL A 52 -24.07 -9.35 13.61
C VAL A 52 -24.37 -10.85 13.57
N GLY A 53 -24.21 -11.45 12.39
CA GLY A 53 -24.38 -12.89 12.18
C GLY A 53 -23.17 -13.75 12.56
N LYS A 54 -22.10 -13.16 13.09
CA LYS A 54 -20.83 -13.81 13.40
C LYS A 54 -20.35 -14.71 12.25
N PRO A 55 -20.17 -14.17 11.03
CA PRO A 55 -19.69 -14.94 9.89
C PRO A 55 -18.25 -15.38 10.12
N SER A 56 -17.85 -16.51 9.54
CA SER A 56 -16.45 -16.94 9.51
C SER A 56 -15.63 -16.25 8.42
N ILE A 57 -16.31 -15.71 7.40
CA ILE A 57 -15.67 -14.97 6.27
C ILE A 57 -16.47 -13.71 6.02
N LEU A 58 -15.77 -12.59 5.86
CA LEU A 58 -16.29 -11.29 5.42
C LEU A 58 -15.69 -10.93 4.07
N LEU A 59 -16.55 -10.58 3.12
CA LEU A 59 -16.15 -10.04 1.82
C LEU A 59 -16.40 -8.54 1.81
N MET A 60 -15.37 -7.76 1.54
CA MET A 60 -15.42 -6.30 1.44
C MET A 60 -14.87 -5.88 0.09
N ASP A 61 -15.70 -5.27 -0.74
CA ASP A 61 -15.34 -4.78 -2.06
C ASP A 61 -15.30 -3.25 -2.02
N GLU A 62 -14.09 -2.69 -2.12
CA GLU A 62 -13.80 -1.25 -2.05
C GLU A 62 -14.53 -0.50 -0.92
N PRO A 63 -14.53 -1.00 0.32
CA PRO A 63 -15.41 -0.48 1.36
C PRO A 63 -15.10 0.96 1.78
N LEU A 64 -13.93 1.50 1.46
CA LEU A 64 -13.51 2.85 1.87
C LEU A 64 -13.40 3.83 0.69
N SER A 65 -13.73 3.42 -0.54
CA SER A 65 -13.50 4.22 -1.76
C SER A 65 -14.23 5.58 -1.77
N ALA A 66 -15.42 5.65 -1.14
CA ALA A 66 -16.24 6.85 -1.10
C ALA A 66 -15.98 7.76 0.11
N LEU A 67 -14.95 7.49 0.91
CA LEU A 67 -14.64 8.23 2.14
C LEU A 67 -13.46 9.20 1.92
N ASP A 68 -13.49 10.32 2.66
CA ASP A 68 -12.34 11.23 2.76
C ASP A 68 -11.17 10.59 3.53
N ALA A 69 -9.99 11.20 3.44
CA ALA A 69 -8.75 10.65 3.98
C ALA A 69 -8.78 10.42 5.50
N GLU A 70 -9.37 11.35 6.27
CA GLU A 70 -9.45 11.24 7.73
C GLU A 70 -10.39 10.10 8.13
N LEU A 71 -11.53 10.03 7.46
CA LEU A 71 -12.52 8.99 7.70
C LEU A 71 -12.01 7.61 7.28
N LYS A 72 -11.25 7.50 6.20
CA LYS A 72 -10.55 6.27 5.81
C LYS A 72 -9.66 5.76 6.93
N ILE A 73 -8.84 6.62 7.54
CA ILE A 73 -7.94 6.23 8.65
C ILE A 73 -8.74 5.69 9.85
N SER A 74 -9.83 6.36 10.21
CA SER A 74 -10.68 5.92 11.32
C SER A 74 -11.36 4.57 11.02
N MET A 75 -11.84 4.39 9.79
CA MET A 75 -12.53 3.16 9.37
C MET A 75 -11.58 1.96 9.22
N ARG A 76 -10.33 2.17 8.81
CA ARG A 76 -9.31 1.09 8.83
C ARG A 76 -9.17 0.49 10.23
N ARG A 77 -9.10 1.35 11.26
CA ARG A 77 -9.06 0.88 12.67
C ARG A 77 -10.29 0.07 13.03
N VAL A 78 -11.48 0.55 12.67
CA VAL A 78 -12.74 -0.18 12.93
C VAL A 78 -12.73 -1.57 12.28
N ILE A 79 -12.25 -1.70 11.03
CA ILE A 79 -12.15 -2.99 10.34
C ILE A 79 -11.15 -3.92 11.03
N GLN A 80 -10.00 -3.41 11.46
CA GLN A 80 -9.01 -4.18 12.23
C GLN A 80 -9.57 -4.63 13.59
N ASP A 81 -10.35 -3.77 14.27
CA ASP A 81 -11.02 -4.13 15.52
C ASP A 81 -12.05 -5.25 15.31
N VAL A 82 -12.84 -5.13 14.23
CA VAL A 82 -13.76 -6.20 13.82
C VAL A 82 -13.05 -7.51 13.59
N HIS A 83 -11.94 -7.51 12.87
CA HIS A 83 -11.14 -8.72 12.65
C HIS A 83 -10.68 -9.33 13.96
N ARG A 84 -10.10 -8.52 14.87
CA ARG A 84 -9.64 -8.97 16.20
C ARG A 84 -10.76 -9.52 17.07
N MET A 85 -11.93 -8.86 17.08
CA MET A 85 -13.07 -9.26 17.90
C MET A 85 -13.77 -10.53 17.40
N THR A 86 -13.84 -10.69 16.09
CA THR A 86 -14.63 -11.78 15.48
C THR A 86 -13.80 -13.00 15.11
N GLY A 87 -12.49 -12.84 14.87
CA GLY A 87 -11.64 -13.87 14.30
C GLY A 87 -12.05 -14.28 12.88
N ALA A 88 -12.92 -13.51 12.22
CA ALA A 88 -13.38 -13.80 10.86
C ALA A 88 -12.26 -13.58 9.84
N THR A 89 -12.14 -14.44 8.86
CA THR A 89 -11.29 -14.17 7.70
C THR A 89 -11.89 -13.03 6.88
N ILE A 90 -11.13 -11.96 6.65
CA ILE A 90 -11.58 -10.84 5.82
C ILE A 90 -10.91 -10.92 4.46
N ILE A 91 -11.71 -11.00 3.41
CA ILE A 91 -11.25 -10.80 2.03
C ILE A 91 -11.59 -9.37 1.66
N TYR A 92 -10.54 -8.55 1.52
CA TYR A 92 -10.65 -7.12 1.31
C TYR A 92 -10.14 -6.77 -0.09
N VAL A 93 -11.03 -6.30 -0.96
CA VAL A 93 -10.67 -5.84 -2.30
C VAL A 93 -10.52 -4.32 -2.28
N THR A 94 -9.39 -3.82 -2.75
CA THR A 94 -9.10 -2.39 -2.86
C THR A 94 -8.15 -2.10 -4.01
N HIS A 95 -8.26 -0.91 -4.58
CA HIS A 95 -7.25 -0.32 -5.46
C HIS A 95 -6.31 0.64 -4.72
N ASP A 96 -6.58 0.93 -3.44
CA ASP A 96 -5.73 1.76 -2.59
C ASP A 96 -4.62 0.92 -1.96
N GLN A 97 -3.42 1.07 -2.50
CA GLN A 97 -2.23 0.33 -2.08
C GLN A 97 -1.89 0.58 -0.60
N SER A 98 -2.13 1.81 -0.12
CA SER A 98 -1.87 2.16 1.27
C SER A 98 -2.81 1.44 2.24
N GLU A 99 -4.03 1.11 1.81
CA GLU A 99 -4.96 0.29 2.58
C GLU A 99 -4.46 -1.14 2.68
N ALA A 100 -4.06 -1.74 1.54
CA ALA A 100 -3.55 -3.10 1.51
C ALA A 100 -2.30 -3.25 2.38
N LEU A 101 -1.30 -2.37 2.22
CA LEU A 101 -0.05 -2.42 2.99
C LEU A 101 -0.28 -2.21 4.50
N ALA A 102 -1.26 -1.38 4.90
CA ALA A 102 -1.47 -1.04 6.31
C ALA A 102 -2.33 -2.04 7.08
N MET A 103 -3.13 -2.87 6.41
CA MET A 103 -4.14 -3.68 7.08
C MET A 103 -4.03 -5.18 6.84
N ALA A 104 -3.45 -5.61 5.71
CA ALA A 104 -3.48 -7.01 5.33
C ALA A 104 -2.40 -7.84 6.03
N ASP A 105 -2.73 -9.07 6.41
CA ASP A 105 -1.75 -10.08 6.78
C ASP A 105 -1.08 -10.67 5.54
N ARG A 106 -1.86 -10.76 4.44
CA ARG A 106 -1.37 -11.20 3.13
C ARG A 106 -2.02 -10.39 2.02
N ILE A 107 -1.21 -10.01 1.03
CA ILE A 107 -1.64 -9.29 -0.17
C ILE A 107 -1.58 -10.25 -1.35
N LEU A 108 -2.62 -10.20 -2.18
CA LEU A 108 -2.70 -10.90 -3.45
C LEU A 108 -2.82 -9.86 -4.56
N ILE A 109 -1.79 -9.74 -5.39
CA ILE A 109 -1.78 -8.85 -6.55
C ILE A 109 -2.33 -9.59 -7.75
N MET A 110 -3.27 -8.97 -8.45
CA MET A 110 -3.86 -9.51 -9.68
C MET A 110 -3.58 -8.60 -10.89
N LYS A 111 -3.31 -9.24 -12.03
CA LYS A 111 -3.17 -8.56 -13.32
C LYS A 111 -3.90 -9.39 -14.39
N ASN A 112 -4.81 -8.75 -15.13
CA ASN A 112 -5.55 -9.39 -16.21
C ASN A 112 -6.21 -10.73 -15.80
N GLY A 113 -6.81 -10.77 -14.60
CA GLY A 113 -7.51 -11.95 -14.07
C GLY A 113 -6.59 -13.09 -13.58
N LYS A 114 -5.27 -12.87 -13.56
CA LYS A 114 -4.28 -13.83 -13.04
C LYS A 114 -3.61 -13.30 -11.78
N ILE A 115 -3.22 -14.22 -10.91
CA ILE A 115 -2.42 -13.89 -9.73
C ILE A 115 -1.00 -13.60 -10.19
N GLU A 116 -0.49 -12.43 -9.86
CA GLU A 116 0.86 -11.96 -10.16
C GLU A 116 1.82 -12.28 -9.02
N GLN A 117 1.41 -11.99 -7.78
CA GLN A 117 2.19 -12.28 -6.58
C GLN A 117 1.27 -12.41 -5.37
N VAL A 118 1.67 -13.24 -4.41
CA VAL A 118 1.03 -13.35 -3.08
C VAL A 118 2.13 -13.34 -2.02
N GLY A 119 1.97 -12.51 -0.98
CA GLY A 119 2.94 -12.42 0.10
C GLY A 119 2.44 -11.55 1.24
N THR A 120 3.27 -11.39 2.28
CA THR A 120 3.05 -10.36 3.30
C THR A 120 3.24 -8.96 2.71
N PRO A 121 2.73 -7.89 3.36
CA PRO A 121 2.99 -6.52 2.91
C PRO A 121 4.48 -6.23 2.69
N GLU A 122 5.33 -6.68 3.59
CA GLU A 122 6.79 -6.49 3.52
C GLU A 122 7.40 -7.25 2.33
N GLU A 123 7.04 -8.53 2.13
CA GLU A 123 7.51 -9.31 0.99
C GLU A 123 7.11 -8.67 -0.35
N ILE A 124 5.87 -8.20 -0.45
CA ILE A 124 5.37 -7.54 -1.66
C ILE A 124 6.10 -6.22 -1.93
N TYR A 125 6.40 -5.47 -0.88
CA TYR A 125 7.05 -4.17 -1.01
C TYR A 125 8.56 -4.31 -1.27
N LEU A 126 9.26 -5.12 -0.48
CA LEU A 126 10.72 -5.25 -0.53
C LEU A 126 11.20 -6.23 -1.60
N HIS A 127 10.44 -7.30 -1.85
CA HIS A 127 10.80 -8.39 -2.75
C HIS A 127 9.76 -8.61 -3.86
N PRO A 128 9.44 -7.58 -4.67
CA PRO A 128 8.50 -7.74 -5.78
C PRO A 128 9.02 -8.76 -6.78
N GLN A 129 8.13 -9.59 -7.32
CA GLN A 129 8.50 -10.65 -8.26
C GLN A 129 8.52 -10.18 -9.71
N THR A 130 7.83 -9.07 -10.02
CA THR A 130 7.73 -8.50 -11.37
C THR A 130 7.74 -6.98 -11.33
N GLU A 131 8.06 -6.35 -12.47
CA GLU A 131 7.96 -4.90 -12.65
C GLU A 131 6.55 -4.37 -12.36
N PHE A 132 5.53 -5.16 -12.72
CA PHE A 132 4.16 -4.80 -12.43
C PHE A 132 3.90 -4.77 -10.92
N ALA A 133 4.27 -5.82 -10.19
CA ALA A 133 4.10 -5.86 -8.74
C ALA A 133 4.85 -4.72 -8.05
N ALA A 134 6.09 -4.46 -8.46
CA ALA A 134 6.91 -3.36 -7.94
C ALA A 134 6.23 -2.00 -8.13
N SER A 135 5.75 -1.72 -9.35
CA SER A 135 5.11 -0.43 -9.70
C SER A 135 3.70 -0.30 -9.15
N PHE A 136 2.98 -1.42 -9.02
CA PHE A 136 1.58 -1.42 -8.54
C PHE A 136 1.50 -1.07 -7.06
N VAL A 137 2.42 -1.57 -6.23
CA VAL A 137 2.37 -1.38 -4.77
C VAL A 137 2.87 -0.02 -4.33
N SER A 138 3.88 0.52 -5.01
CA SER A 138 4.43 1.85 -4.77
C SER A 138 5.28 2.26 -5.96
N LYS A 139 5.63 3.54 -6.03
CA LYS A 139 6.61 3.99 -7.03
C LYS A 139 7.89 3.16 -6.91
N CYS A 140 8.43 2.77 -8.06
CA CYS A 140 9.69 2.03 -8.16
C CYS A 140 10.49 2.56 -9.35
N ASN A 141 11.75 2.81 -9.13
CA ASN A 141 12.71 3.14 -10.18
C ASN A 141 13.31 1.85 -10.71
N PHE A 142 13.47 1.74 -12.03
CA PHE A 142 14.12 0.61 -12.67
C PHE A 142 15.43 1.05 -13.29
N VAL A 143 16.53 0.80 -12.58
CA VAL A 143 17.87 1.12 -13.09
C VAL A 143 18.26 0.08 -14.13
N ARG A 144 18.70 0.53 -15.30
CA ARG A 144 19.14 -0.35 -16.38
C ARG A 144 20.61 -0.74 -16.21
N GLY A 145 20.93 -1.98 -16.48
CA GLY A 145 22.29 -2.48 -16.36
C GLY A 145 22.43 -3.97 -16.64
N GLN A 146 23.49 -4.55 -16.13
CA GLN A 146 23.83 -5.97 -16.31
C GLN A 146 24.00 -6.65 -14.96
N TRP A 147 23.32 -7.77 -14.79
CA TRP A 147 23.48 -8.66 -13.68
C TRP A 147 24.67 -9.60 -13.91
N ASN A 148 25.48 -9.78 -12.88
CA ASN A 148 26.53 -10.77 -12.83
C ASN A 148 26.50 -11.44 -11.46
N ASP A 149 25.96 -12.65 -11.40
CA ASP A 149 25.72 -13.46 -10.19
C ASP A 149 25.08 -12.65 -9.04
N SER A 150 25.92 -12.08 -8.15
CA SER A 150 25.52 -11.39 -6.93
C SER A 150 25.58 -9.87 -7.01
N TYR A 151 26.02 -9.30 -8.13
CA TYR A 151 26.10 -7.84 -8.26
C TYR A 151 25.43 -7.32 -9.56
N PHE A 152 25.04 -6.06 -9.53
CA PHE A 152 24.46 -5.35 -10.65
C PHE A 152 25.36 -4.20 -11.09
N LYS A 153 25.76 -4.21 -12.35
CA LYS A 153 26.53 -3.13 -12.96
C LYS A 153 25.60 -2.20 -13.71
N VAL A 154 25.56 -0.92 -13.30
CA VAL A 154 24.76 0.11 -13.97
C VAL A 154 25.24 0.32 -15.40
N MET A 155 24.30 0.43 -16.36
CA MET A 155 24.60 0.67 -17.77
C MET A 155 25.37 1.98 -17.94
N ASP A 156 26.41 1.94 -18.79
CA ASP A 156 27.26 3.10 -19.13
C ASP A 156 27.91 3.81 -17.94
N GLN A 157 27.97 3.13 -16.79
CA GLN A 157 28.56 3.65 -15.54
C GLN A 157 29.56 2.63 -14.99
N SER A 158 30.54 3.13 -14.25
CA SER A 158 31.45 2.28 -13.44
C SER A 158 30.90 1.95 -12.06
N LEU A 159 29.57 2.06 -11.90
CA LEU A 159 28.89 1.80 -10.64
C LEU A 159 28.48 0.34 -10.56
N ILE A 160 28.77 -0.27 -9.43
CA ILE A 160 28.38 -1.66 -9.10
C ILE A 160 27.60 -1.60 -7.80
N TYR A 161 26.44 -2.25 -7.77
CA TYR A 161 25.67 -2.45 -6.56
C TYR A 161 25.76 -3.91 -6.14
N ASP A 162 26.01 -4.15 -4.86
CA ASP A 162 25.84 -5.48 -4.30
C ASP A 162 24.38 -5.84 -4.43
N GLY A 163 24.11 -6.95 -5.12
CA GLY A 163 22.75 -7.34 -5.45
C GLY A 163 22.06 -7.96 -4.23
N PRO A 164 21.01 -7.34 -3.67
CA PRO A 164 20.08 -8.07 -2.83
C PRO A 164 19.42 -9.19 -3.64
N GLU A 165 18.70 -10.08 -2.98
CA GLU A 165 17.87 -11.06 -3.65
C GLU A 165 16.81 -10.41 -4.52
N VAL A 166 17.10 -10.23 -5.79
CA VAL A 166 16.18 -9.67 -6.79
C VAL A 166 15.60 -10.81 -7.62
N ALA A 167 14.31 -10.76 -7.87
CA ALA A 167 13.60 -11.78 -8.62
C ALA A 167 14.18 -11.95 -10.04
N GLN A 168 14.15 -13.19 -10.54
CA GLN A 168 14.73 -13.55 -11.83
C GLN A 168 14.13 -12.74 -13.00
N ALA A 169 12.88 -12.30 -12.90
CA ALA A 169 12.25 -11.46 -13.91
C ALA A 169 13.02 -10.15 -14.16
N PHE A 170 13.48 -9.47 -13.11
CA PHE A 170 14.30 -8.26 -13.24
C PHE A 170 15.69 -8.58 -13.84
N LYS A 171 16.32 -9.68 -13.38
CA LYS A 171 17.62 -10.10 -13.90
C LYS A 171 17.56 -10.37 -15.40
N ASN A 172 16.52 -11.05 -15.87
CA ASN A 172 16.29 -11.34 -17.27
C ASN A 172 16.11 -10.09 -18.13
N HIS A 173 15.55 -9.01 -17.55
CA HIS A 173 15.34 -7.74 -18.25
C HIS A 173 16.48 -6.74 -18.04
N GLY A 174 17.55 -7.11 -17.33
CA GLY A 174 18.65 -6.20 -17.02
C GLY A 174 18.24 -5.00 -16.18
N LEU A 175 17.31 -5.20 -15.24
CA LEU A 175 16.77 -4.17 -14.39
C LEU A 175 17.14 -4.39 -12.92
N PHE A 176 17.35 -3.27 -12.20
CA PHE A 176 17.48 -3.26 -10.76
C PHE A 176 16.38 -2.36 -10.16
N PRO A 177 15.42 -2.95 -9.43
CA PRO A 177 14.35 -2.18 -8.82
C PRO A 177 14.86 -1.41 -7.60
N VAL A 178 14.59 -0.12 -7.55
CA VAL A 178 15.02 0.77 -6.45
C VAL A 178 13.83 1.61 -6.00
N ARG A 179 13.50 1.56 -4.71
CA ARG A 179 12.47 2.43 -4.14
C ARG A 179 12.95 3.87 -4.09
N PRO A 180 12.05 4.87 -4.19
CA PRO A 180 12.42 6.29 -4.16
C PRO A 180 13.24 6.70 -2.93
N GLU A 181 12.98 6.10 -1.77
CA GLU A 181 13.69 6.35 -0.51
C GLU A 181 15.07 5.69 -0.42
N GLN A 182 15.38 4.76 -1.32
CA GLN A 182 16.69 4.10 -1.38
C GLN A 182 17.70 4.88 -2.23
N PHE A 183 17.26 5.93 -2.93
CA PHE A 183 18.17 6.84 -3.59
C PHE A 183 18.42 8.09 -2.76
N HIS A 184 19.68 8.49 -2.71
CA HIS A 184 20.12 9.76 -2.15
C HIS A 184 20.65 10.66 -3.26
N ILE A 185 20.31 11.94 -3.18
CA ILE A 185 20.80 12.96 -4.11
C ILE A 185 22.06 13.55 -3.51
N VAL A 186 23.15 13.59 -4.28
CA VAL A 186 24.40 14.24 -3.89
C VAL A 186 24.88 15.15 -5.01
N LYS A 187 25.62 16.23 -4.67
CA LYS A 187 26.19 17.15 -5.66
C LYS A 187 27.49 16.63 -6.24
N GLU A 188 28.27 15.92 -5.44
CA GLU A 188 29.60 15.43 -5.80
C GLU A 188 29.75 13.94 -5.45
N GLY A 189 30.80 13.29 -5.96
CA GLY A 189 31.11 11.90 -5.65
C GLY A 189 30.70 10.92 -6.76
N LYS A 190 30.64 9.62 -6.43
CA LYS A 190 30.23 8.56 -7.33
C LYS A 190 28.70 8.41 -7.27
N GLY A 191 28.05 8.30 -8.40
CA GLY A 191 26.60 8.12 -8.50
C GLY A 191 26.12 8.19 -9.94
N ILE A 192 24.86 7.88 -10.20
CA ILE A 192 24.24 8.01 -11.51
C ILE A 192 24.03 9.50 -11.79
N PRO A 193 24.61 10.07 -12.88
CA PRO A 193 24.39 11.46 -13.23
C PRO A 193 22.91 11.73 -13.51
N ALA A 194 22.39 12.81 -12.97
CA ALA A 194 20.99 13.18 -13.09
C ALA A 194 20.79 14.69 -13.11
N THR A 195 19.69 15.12 -13.74
CA THR A 195 19.23 16.51 -13.70
C THR A 195 17.91 16.58 -12.96
N VAL A 196 17.78 17.43 -11.98
CA VAL A 196 16.50 17.69 -11.31
C VAL A 196 15.54 18.31 -12.30
N THR A 197 14.39 17.67 -12.53
CA THR A 197 13.35 18.18 -13.45
C THR A 197 12.14 18.74 -12.72
N ASN A 198 11.82 18.20 -11.56
CA ASN A 198 10.70 18.65 -10.74
C ASN A 198 10.98 18.48 -9.27
N ARG A 199 10.39 19.37 -8.46
CA ARG A 199 10.46 19.37 -7.00
C ARG A 199 9.06 19.58 -6.45
N GLN A 200 8.58 18.61 -5.67
CA GLN A 200 7.26 18.67 -5.05
C GLN A 200 7.40 18.51 -3.54
N TYR A 201 7.06 19.54 -2.79
CA TYR A 201 7.05 19.49 -1.34
C TYR A 201 5.80 18.73 -0.84
N SER A 202 6.03 17.72 0.01
CA SER A 202 4.97 16.84 0.55
C SER A 202 4.92 16.86 2.10
N GLY A 203 5.24 17.99 2.71
CA GLY A 203 5.24 18.18 4.16
C GLY A 203 6.52 17.66 4.83
N ARG A 204 6.63 16.38 5.08
CA ARG A 204 7.79 15.78 5.76
C ARG A 204 8.98 15.53 4.83
N GLU A 205 8.71 15.38 3.55
CA GLU A 205 9.69 15.04 2.53
C GLU A 205 9.46 15.84 1.26
N ILE A 206 10.44 15.84 0.38
CA ILE A 206 10.36 16.42 -0.96
C ILE A 206 10.47 15.28 -1.96
N HIS A 207 9.52 15.21 -2.89
CA HIS A 207 9.56 14.30 -4.02
C HIS A 207 10.25 14.97 -5.20
N TYR A 208 11.39 14.44 -5.59
CA TYR A 208 12.13 14.89 -6.75
C TYR A 208 11.87 13.97 -7.94
N SER A 209 11.69 14.57 -9.12
CA SER A 209 11.81 13.86 -10.39
C SER A 209 13.16 14.24 -11.01
N LEU A 210 13.93 13.23 -11.42
CA LEU A 210 15.27 13.42 -11.94
C LEU A 210 15.42 12.70 -13.28
N LYS A 211 15.94 13.41 -14.28
CA LYS A 211 16.25 12.83 -15.57
C LYS A 211 17.65 12.21 -15.55
N CYS A 212 17.74 10.91 -15.86
CA CYS A 212 18.96 10.13 -15.92
C CYS A 212 19.07 9.52 -17.32
N GLY A 213 19.73 10.19 -18.26
CA GLY A 213 19.72 9.80 -19.66
C GLY A 213 18.30 9.87 -20.25
N GLU A 214 17.77 8.74 -20.70
CA GLU A 214 16.39 8.65 -21.21
C GLU A 214 15.36 8.35 -20.11
N ASP A 215 15.80 7.84 -18.97
CA ASP A 215 14.92 7.43 -17.87
C ASP A 215 14.60 8.62 -16.94
N THR A 216 13.48 8.52 -16.24
CA THR A 216 13.11 9.48 -15.19
C THR A 216 12.95 8.71 -13.87
N PHE A 217 13.70 9.12 -12.86
CA PHE A 217 13.66 8.53 -11.54
C PHE A 217 12.95 9.45 -10.55
N THR A 218 12.30 8.83 -9.57
CA THR A 218 11.71 9.53 -8.42
C THR A 218 12.56 9.29 -7.19
N VAL A 219 12.85 10.33 -6.41
CA VAL A 219 13.60 10.25 -5.16
C VAL A 219 12.84 10.99 -4.07
N TYR A 220 12.76 10.38 -2.91
CA TYR A 220 12.21 11.01 -1.70
C TYR A 220 13.37 11.46 -0.81
N ALA A 221 13.47 12.75 -0.60
CA ALA A 221 14.52 13.35 0.23
C ALA A 221 13.92 14.11 1.41
N GLY A 222 14.68 14.21 2.48
CA GLY A 222 14.26 14.97 3.65
C GLY A 222 14.00 16.44 3.34
N SER A 223 13.07 17.08 4.05
CA SER A 223 12.66 18.47 3.80
C SER A 223 13.79 19.51 3.92
N ARG A 224 14.93 19.12 4.50
CA ARG A 224 16.12 19.98 4.62
C ARG A 224 17.05 19.92 3.41
N GLU A 225 16.92 18.90 2.59
CA GLU A 225 17.73 18.71 1.38
C GLU A 225 17.04 19.42 0.21
N GLN A 226 17.63 20.53 -0.23
CA GLN A 226 17.02 21.36 -1.27
C GLN A 226 17.85 21.36 -2.54
N TYR A 227 17.23 20.92 -3.63
CA TYR A 227 17.76 20.94 -4.98
C TYR A 227 16.74 21.62 -5.89
N GLU A 228 17.22 22.44 -6.82
CA GLU A 228 16.35 23.21 -7.71
C GLU A 228 16.24 22.57 -9.10
N PRO A 229 15.11 22.72 -9.80
CA PRO A 229 14.99 22.28 -11.19
C PRO A 229 16.09 22.84 -12.06
N GLY A 230 16.71 21.99 -12.89
CA GLY A 230 17.90 22.28 -13.71
C GLY A 230 19.22 21.96 -13.03
N GLU A 231 19.24 21.70 -11.75
CA GLU A 231 20.49 21.38 -11.03
C GLU A 231 21.02 20.01 -11.45
N GLN A 232 22.34 19.94 -11.70
CA GLN A 232 23.06 18.70 -12.00
C GLN A 232 23.47 18.04 -10.70
N VAL A 233 23.10 16.80 -10.53
CA VAL A 233 23.31 16.01 -9.29
C VAL A 233 23.71 14.59 -9.64
N LYS A 234 23.95 13.78 -8.61
CA LYS A 234 24.18 12.34 -8.75
C LYS A 234 23.27 11.58 -7.82
N LEU A 235 22.79 10.42 -8.27
CA LEU A 235 22.01 9.50 -7.44
C LEU A 235 22.92 8.39 -6.90
N VAL A 236 22.85 8.21 -5.60
CA VAL A 236 23.57 7.16 -4.87
C VAL A 236 22.55 6.19 -4.32
N TYR A 237 22.68 4.91 -4.67
CA TYR A 237 21.90 3.85 -4.07
C TYR A 237 22.44 3.50 -2.68
N GLN A 238 21.55 3.38 -1.72
CA GLN A 238 21.83 2.89 -0.38
C GLN A 238 20.81 1.81 -0.03
N ALA A 239 21.30 0.60 0.22
CA ALA A 239 20.47 -0.46 0.75
C ALA A 239 19.88 -0.05 2.10
N SER A 240 18.59 -0.32 2.29
CA SER A 240 17.85 -0.04 3.52
C SER A 240 18.27 -0.99 4.64
#